data_1c86c504ec1a2bf09d6d6998bb0f44e2
#
_entry.id   1c86c504ec1a2bf09d6d6998bb0f44e2
#
_cell.length_a   1.000
_cell.length_b   1.000
_cell.length_c   1.000
_cell.angle_alpha   90.00
_cell.angle_beta   90.00
_cell.angle_gamma   90.00
#
_symmetry.space_group_name_H-M   'P 1'
#
loop_
_entity.id
_entity.type
_entity.pdbx_description
1 polymer ?
#
loop_
_entity_poly.entity_id
_entity_poly.type
_entity_poly.pdbx_seq_one_letter_code
_entity_poly.pdbx_strand_id
1 'polypeptide(L)'
;GKMPEGWKVGKLSDIGTIVGGSTPSKAEKEYYTNNGIAWITPKDLSNDKSKFISHGEIDITELGFKNSSAIKMPKGTVLYSSRAPIGYIAIAKNEVTTNQGFKSVIPNKNIGNAYIYCFLKNNFDLIDSMASGSTFKEISGTAMKNVPVLIPDDKTLSKFQIMCETLFSQQELLENENRNLSAIRDTLLPKLTNGEIEVEGNVL
;
A
#
# COMPACT_ATOMS: atom_id res chain seq x y z
N GLY A 1 -12.75 -25.92 -13.14
CA GLY A 1 -12.53 -27.00 -12.19
C GLY A 1 -13.57 -26.96 -11.08
N LYS A 2 -13.76 -28.03 -10.34
CA LYS A 2 -14.66 -28.02 -9.17
C LYS A 2 -14.02 -27.18 -8.07
N MET A 3 -14.83 -26.37 -7.39
CA MET A 3 -14.40 -25.62 -6.22
C MET A 3 -13.98 -26.60 -5.10
N PRO A 4 -12.84 -26.38 -4.44
CA PRO A 4 -12.42 -27.24 -3.32
C PRO A 4 -13.46 -27.25 -2.20
N GLU A 5 -13.50 -28.36 -1.44
CA GLU A 5 -14.39 -28.49 -0.29
C GLU A 5 -14.05 -27.43 0.77
N GLY A 6 -15.06 -26.82 1.39
CA GLY A 6 -14.92 -25.77 2.40
C GLY A 6 -14.67 -24.36 1.83
N TRP A 7 -14.41 -24.24 0.52
CA TRP A 7 -14.26 -22.94 -0.12
C TRP A 7 -15.63 -22.36 -0.50
N LYS A 8 -15.72 -21.02 -0.52
CA LYS A 8 -16.95 -20.33 -0.90
C LYS A 8 -16.68 -19.12 -1.79
N VAL A 9 -17.65 -18.79 -2.63
CA VAL A 9 -17.65 -17.53 -3.37
C VAL A 9 -18.26 -16.46 -2.48
N GLY A 10 -17.58 -15.33 -2.38
CA GLY A 10 -18.01 -14.16 -1.62
C GLY A 10 -17.64 -12.87 -2.34
N LYS A 11 -17.61 -11.78 -1.60
CA LYS A 11 -17.22 -10.45 -2.04
C LYS A 11 -16.01 -9.97 -1.27
N LEU A 12 -15.29 -8.99 -1.80
CA LEU A 12 -14.14 -8.40 -1.11
C LEU A 12 -14.52 -7.83 0.26
N SER A 13 -15.75 -7.31 0.41
CA SER A 13 -16.31 -6.86 1.70
C SER A 13 -16.48 -7.96 2.75
N ASP A 14 -16.50 -9.23 2.34
CA ASP A 14 -16.63 -10.36 3.27
C ASP A 14 -15.28 -10.72 3.92
N ILE A 15 -14.19 -10.30 3.31
CA ILE A 15 -12.82 -10.61 3.76
C ILE A 15 -12.05 -9.40 4.29
N GLY A 16 -12.59 -8.18 4.14
CA GLY A 16 -11.98 -6.96 4.66
C GLY A 16 -12.89 -5.76 4.58
N THR A 17 -12.56 -4.74 5.36
CA THR A 17 -13.25 -3.45 5.34
C THR A 17 -12.64 -2.54 4.29
N ILE A 18 -13.44 -2.07 3.32
CA ILE A 18 -12.99 -1.15 2.29
C ILE A 18 -13.07 0.29 2.81
N VAL A 19 -11.94 0.99 2.80
CA VAL A 19 -11.77 2.36 3.29
C VAL A 19 -11.32 3.27 2.16
N GLY A 20 -12.01 4.38 1.98
CA GLY A 20 -11.55 5.48 1.13
C GLY A 20 -10.68 6.45 1.91
N GLY A 21 -9.89 7.23 1.20
CA GLY A 21 -9.09 8.30 1.79
C GLY A 21 -9.67 9.69 1.54
N SER A 22 -9.01 10.71 2.08
CA SER A 22 -9.37 12.12 1.93
C SER A 22 -8.14 13.00 1.81
N THR A 23 -8.30 14.16 1.17
CA THR A 23 -7.27 15.19 1.07
C THR A 23 -7.70 16.39 1.90
N PRO A 24 -6.96 16.78 2.95
CA PRO A 24 -7.18 18.05 3.64
C PRO A 24 -7.10 19.23 2.65
N SER A 25 -7.71 20.37 2.99
CA SER A 25 -7.65 21.55 2.12
C SER A 25 -6.20 21.93 1.81
N LYS A 26 -5.85 21.97 0.53
CA LYS A 26 -4.50 22.37 0.09
C LYS A 26 -4.23 23.88 0.26
N ALA A 27 -5.28 24.68 0.48
CA ALA A 27 -5.14 26.11 0.76
C ALA A 27 -4.54 26.35 2.15
N GLU A 28 -4.72 25.40 3.08
CA GLU A 28 -4.24 25.49 4.45
C GLU A 28 -2.90 24.76 4.59
N LYS A 29 -1.80 25.52 4.48
CA LYS A 29 -0.44 24.94 4.57
C LYS A 29 -0.16 24.28 5.90
N GLU A 30 -0.78 24.74 6.98
CA GLU A 30 -0.66 24.20 8.34
C GLU A 30 -1.26 22.79 8.49
N TYR A 31 -2.03 22.32 7.51
CA TYR A 31 -2.53 20.93 7.48
C TYR A 31 -1.49 19.91 7.05
N TYR A 32 -0.32 20.36 6.59
CA TYR A 32 0.73 19.52 6.04
C TYR A 32 2.06 19.70 6.79
N THR A 33 2.84 18.63 6.89
CA THR A 33 4.12 18.62 7.60
C THR A 33 5.01 17.50 7.05
N ASN A 34 6.31 17.55 7.35
CA ASN A 34 7.25 16.45 7.01
C ASN A 34 7.34 15.39 8.11
N ASN A 35 6.71 15.60 9.27
CA ASN A 35 6.71 14.65 10.38
C ASN A 35 5.39 14.75 11.14
N GLY A 36 4.43 13.93 10.78
CA GLY A 36 3.08 13.94 11.33
C GLY A 36 2.38 12.59 11.18
N ILE A 37 1.10 12.65 10.80
CA ILE A 37 0.29 11.47 10.48
C ILE A 37 0.62 11.07 9.03
N ALA A 38 1.12 9.86 8.85
CA ALA A 38 1.46 9.33 7.54
C ALA A 38 0.27 9.43 6.57
N TRP A 39 0.46 10.12 5.45
CA TRP A 39 -0.55 10.37 4.43
C TRP A 39 -0.03 9.96 3.06
N ILE A 40 -0.57 8.86 2.55
CA ILE A 40 -0.09 8.21 1.32
C ILE A 40 -0.94 8.64 0.13
N THR A 41 -0.28 8.88 -1.00
CA THR A 41 -0.90 9.19 -2.29
C THR A 41 -0.51 8.15 -3.36
N PRO A 42 -1.25 8.03 -4.48
CA PRO A 42 -0.83 7.16 -5.58
C PRO A 42 0.54 7.54 -6.17
N LYS A 43 0.94 8.83 -6.08
CA LYS A 43 2.27 9.29 -6.49
C LYS A 43 3.37 8.62 -5.67
N ASP A 44 3.16 8.45 -4.37
CA ASP A 44 4.14 7.79 -3.49
C ASP A 44 4.37 6.35 -3.91
N LEU A 45 3.28 5.60 -4.21
CA LEU A 45 3.38 4.23 -4.73
C LEU A 45 3.90 4.14 -6.18
N SER A 46 3.85 5.23 -6.93
CA SER A 46 4.48 5.33 -8.25
C SER A 46 6.00 5.48 -8.13
N ASN A 47 6.45 6.27 -7.16
CA ASN A 47 7.86 6.59 -6.93
C ASN A 47 8.59 5.44 -6.21
N ASP A 48 7.95 4.84 -5.20
CA ASP A 48 8.46 3.67 -4.47
C ASP A 48 7.53 2.47 -4.72
N LYS A 49 8.01 1.50 -5.49
CA LYS A 49 7.28 0.27 -5.84
C LYS A 49 7.48 -0.85 -4.82
N SER A 50 8.03 -0.54 -3.67
CA SER A 50 8.18 -1.48 -2.56
C SER A 50 6.81 -2.01 -2.14
N LYS A 51 6.78 -3.28 -1.68
CA LYS A 51 5.55 -3.87 -1.15
C LYS A 51 5.11 -3.19 0.15
N PHE A 52 6.05 -2.70 0.94
CA PHE A 52 5.79 -2.14 2.26
C PHE A 52 6.06 -0.63 2.30
N ILE A 53 5.07 0.15 2.78
CA ILE A 53 5.17 1.60 2.88
C ILE A 53 4.82 2.08 4.28
N SER A 54 5.57 3.08 4.78
CA SER A 54 5.34 3.71 6.09
C SER A 54 4.92 5.17 6.01
N HIS A 55 5.40 5.89 5.00
CA HIS A 55 5.16 7.32 4.80
C HIS A 55 5.04 7.64 3.31
N GLY A 56 4.36 8.75 2.98
CA GLY A 56 4.42 9.41 1.68
C GLY A 56 5.52 10.47 1.63
N GLU A 57 5.48 11.28 0.60
CA GLU A 57 6.33 12.46 0.42
C GLU A 57 6.04 13.54 1.47
N ILE A 58 4.80 13.62 1.93
CA ILE A 58 4.33 14.61 2.90
C ILE A 58 3.32 13.97 3.85
N ASP A 59 3.36 14.34 5.11
CA ASP A 59 2.40 13.92 6.12
C ASP A 59 1.33 14.99 6.35
N ILE A 60 0.26 14.65 7.07
CA ILE A 60 -0.73 15.62 7.54
C ILE A 60 -0.60 15.85 9.04
N THR A 61 -0.89 17.08 9.47
CA THR A 61 -0.94 17.43 10.88
C THR A 61 -2.21 16.89 11.55
N GLU A 62 -2.25 16.84 12.88
CA GLU A 62 -3.47 16.55 13.63
C GLU A 62 -4.62 17.53 13.26
N LEU A 63 -4.28 18.77 12.97
CA LEU A 63 -5.25 19.77 12.53
C LEU A 63 -5.81 19.43 11.14
N GLY A 64 -4.93 19.06 10.19
CA GLY A 64 -5.34 18.61 8.86
C GLY A 64 -6.17 17.34 8.91
N PHE A 65 -5.82 16.40 9.79
CA PHE A 65 -6.60 15.19 10.02
C PHE A 65 -8.02 15.52 10.54
N LYS A 66 -8.12 16.34 11.58
CA LYS A 66 -9.42 16.74 12.18
C LYS A 66 -10.32 17.51 11.24
N ASN A 67 -9.75 18.30 10.32
CA ASN A 67 -10.46 19.08 9.33
C ASN A 67 -10.62 18.37 7.97
N SER A 68 -10.50 17.06 7.95
CA SER A 68 -10.70 16.24 6.76
C SER A 68 -11.52 14.98 7.09
N SER A 69 -11.94 14.25 6.05
CA SER A 69 -12.57 12.93 6.20
C SER A 69 -11.55 11.80 6.08
N ALA A 70 -10.27 12.07 6.36
CA ALA A 70 -9.24 11.05 6.36
C ALA A 70 -9.50 10.04 7.51
N ILE A 71 -9.19 8.79 7.25
CA ILE A 71 -9.38 7.69 8.20
C ILE A 71 -8.03 7.07 8.49
N LYS A 72 -7.66 6.96 9.75
CA LYS A 72 -6.48 6.21 10.19
C LYS A 72 -6.74 4.71 10.01
N MET A 73 -5.86 4.07 9.29
CA MET A 73 -5.90 2.64 9.00
C MET A 73 -4.72 1.96 9.69
N PRO A 74 -4.93 0.79 10.31
CA PRO A 74 -3.87 0.12 11.08
C PRO A 74 -2.77 -0.45 10.19
N LYS A 75 -1.62 -0.76 10.80
CA LYS A 75 -0.59 -1.61 10.19
C LYS A 75 -1.20 -2.88 9.58
N GLY A 76 -0.69 -3.29 8.43
CA GLY A 76 -1.18 -4.45 7.69
C GLY A 76 -2.34 -4.15 6.74
N THR A 77 -2.87 -2.92 6.72
CA THR A 77 -3.85 -2.51 5.70
C THR A 77 -3.24 -2.62 4.31
N VAL A 78 -3.98 -3.19 3.37
CA VAL A 78 -3.57 -3.25 1.97
C VAL A 78 -4.09 -2.00 1.27
N LEU A 79 -3.18 -1.11 0.90
CA LEU A 79 -3.46 0.11 0.16
C LEU A 79 -3.63 -0.25 -1.32
N TYR A 80 -4.70 0.24 -1.95
CA TYR A 80 -4.97 -0.02 -3.37
C TYR A 80 -5.46 1.27 -4.05
N SER A 81 -4.72 1.74 -5.06
CA SER A 81 -5.13 2.94 -5.79
C SER A 81 -6.36 2.66 -6.64
N SER A 82 -7.38 3.50 -6.50
CA SER A 82 -8.65 3.39 -7.21
C SER A 82 -8.70 4.19 -8.50
N ARG A 83 -7.69 5.05 -8.73
CA ARG A 83 -7.58 5.92 -9.92
C ARG A 83 -6.15 6.46 -10.08
N ALA A 84 -5.84 6.97 -11.25
CA ALA A 84 -4.67 7.77 -11.64
C ALA A 84 -3.28 7.16 -11.36
N PRO A 85 -2.98 5.93 -11.72
CA PRO A 85 -3.78 4.84 -12.28
C PRO A 85 -4.41 3.94 -11.21
N ILE A 86 -5.33 3.07 -11.61
CA ILE A 86 -5.81 1.96 -10.79
C ILE A 86 -4.68 0.94 -10.64
N GLY A 87 -4.59 0.29 -9.46
CA GLY A 87 -3.80 -0.92 -9.28
C GLY A 87 -2.43 -0.74 -8.62
N TYR A 88 -2.01 0.47 -8.24
CA TYR A 88 -0.88 0.59 -7.31
C TYR A 88 -1.27 -0.03 -5.98
N ILE A 89 -0.38 -0.85 -5.44
CA ILE A 89 -0.66 -1.66 -4.25
C ILE A 89 0.54 -1.69 -3.31
N ALA A 90 0.28 -1.52 -2.01
CA ALA A 90 1.27 -1.68 -0.95
C ALA A 90 0.62 -2.15 0.35
N ILE A 91 1.42 -2.59 1.30
CA ILE A 91 1.00 -2.94 2.67
C ILE A 91 1.53 -1.87 3.63
N ALA A 92 0.64 -1.32 4.46
CA ALA A 92 1.00 -0.34 5.47
C ALA A 92 1.86 -0.96 6.58
N LYS A 93 3.04 -0.38 6.87
CA LYS A 93 3.97 -0.80 7.93
C LYS A 93 3.59 -0.30 9.32
N ASN A 94 2.86 0.79 9.37
CA ASN A 94 2.37 1.49 10.56
C ASN A 94 0.94 1.97 10.32
N GLU A 95 0.38 2.71 11.27
CA GLU A 95 -0.87 3.44 11.05
C GLU A 95 -0.66 4.49 9.96
N VAL A 96 -1.56 4.54 8.98
CA VAL A 96 -1.49 5.47 7.85
C VAL A 96 -2.87 6.03 7.50
N THR A 97 -2.89 7.16 6.81
CA THR A 97 -4.04 7.70 6.09
C THR A 97 -3.73 7.75 4.59
N THR A 98 -4.74 7.96 3.76
CA THR A 98 -4.54 8.10 2.30
C THR A 98 -5.36 9.26 1.74
N ASN A 99 -5.02 9.70 0.54
CA ASN A 99 -5.89 10.60 -0.20
C ASN A 99 -7.11 9.85 -0.81
N GLN A 100 -8.03 10.58 -1.44
CA GLN A 100 -9.24 10.01 -2.05
C GLN A 100 -8.96 9.07 -3.23
N GLY A 101 -7.74 8.98 -3.72
CA GLY A 101 -7.33 8.09 -4.81
C GLY A 101 -7.18 6.63 -4.41
N PHE A 102 -7.56 6.26 -3.20
CA PHE A 102 -7.47 4.89 -2.69
C PHE A 102 -8.85 4.30 -2.34
N LYS A 103 -8.93 2.98 -2.48
CA LYS A 103 -9.92 2.10 -1.85
C LYS A 103 -9.14 0.98 -1.18
N SER A 104 -8.60 1.30 -0.02
CA SER A 104 -7.77 0.38 0.78
C SER A 104 -8.60 -0.69 1.47
N VAL A 105 -7.99 -1.81 1.80
CA VAL A 105 -8.65 -2.94 2.45
C VAL A 105 -7.98 -3.24 3.78
N ILE A 106 -8.73 -3.06 4.87
CA ILE A 106 -8.34 -3.53 6.20
C ILE A 106 -8.75 -5.00 6.30
N PRO A 107 -7.80 -5.95 6.42
CA PRO A 107 -8.12 -7.37 6.47
C PRO A 107 -8.97 -7.73 7.69
N ASN A 108 -9.92 -8.65 7.53
CA ASN A 108 -10.55 -9.32 8.66
C ASN A 108 -9.52 -10.24 9.37
N LYS A 109 -9.68 -10.45 10.69
CA LYS A 109 -8.71 -11.16 11.53
C LYS A 109 -8.25 -12.52 10.98
N ASN A 110 -9.16 -13.29 10.38
CA ASN A 110 -8.88 -14.65 9.91
C ASN A 110 -8.34 -14.70 8.47
N ILE A 111 -8.32 -13.58 7.75
CA ILE A 111 -7.93 -13.55 6.34
C ILE A 111 -6.45 -13.21 6.18
N GLY A 112 -5.97 -12.23 6.92
CA GLY A 112 -4.62 -11.71 6.80
C GLY A 112 -4.39 -10.82 5.56
N ASN A 113 -3.34 -10.03 5.63
CA ASN A 113 -2.99 -9.08 4.55
C ASN A 113 -2.39 -9.77 3.33
N ALA A 114 -1.72 -10.89 3.51
CA ALA A 114 -1.07 -11.62 2.42
C ALA A 114 -2.08 -12.09 1.37
N TYR A 115 -3.20 -12.66 1.84
CA TYR A 115 -4.25 -13.12 0.94
C TYR A 115 -4.85 -11.96 0.14
N ILE A 116 -5.22 -10.87 0.81
CA ILE A 116 -5.80 -9.69 0.16
C ILE A 116 -4.81 -9.07 -0.83
N TYR A 117 -3.53 -8.92 -0.44
CA TYR A 117 -2.50 -8.38 -1.31
C TYR A 117 -2.36 -9.22 -2.59
N CYS A 118 -2.20 -10.54 -2.45
CA CYS A 118 -2.07 -11.45 -3.58
C CYS A 118 -3.35 -11.45 -4.44
N PHE A 119 -4.52 -11.46 -3.81
CA PHE A 119 -5.80 -11.41 -4.52
C PHE A 119 -5.91 -10.15 -5.37
N LEU A 120 -5.73 -8.96 -4.79
CA LEU A 120 -5.84 -7.69 -5.51
C LEU A 120 -4.81 -7.56 -6.63
N LYS A 121 -3.57 -8.02 -6.39
CA LYS A 121 -2.50 -7.98 -7.39
C LYS A 121 -2.80 -8.88 -8.59
N ASN A 122 -3.32 -10.08 -8.35
CA ASN A 122 -3.58 -11.05 -9.41
C ASN A 122 -4.92 -10.87 -10.13
N ASN A 123 -5.82 -10.04 -9.60
CA ASN A 123 -7.14 -9.78 -10.21
C ASN A 123 -7.27 -8.33 -10.71
N PHE A 124 -6.16 -7.71 -11.11
CA PHE A 124 -6.15 -6.35 -11.62
C PHE A 124 -7.15 -6.16 -12.78
N ASP A 125 -7.13 -7.02 -13.78
CA ASP A 125 -7.98 -6.93 -14.97
C ASP A 125 -9.47 -6.99 -14.62
N LEU A 126 -9.84 -7.85 -13.67
CA LEU A 126 -11.21 -7.92 -13.15
C LEU A 126 -11.60 -6.60 -12.47
N ILE A 127 -10.75 -6.09 -11.60
CA ILE A 127 -11.01 -4.85 -10.84
C ILE A 127 -11.09 -3.65 -11.81
N ASP A 128 -10.17 -3.57 -12.77
CA ASP A 128 -10.15 -2.51 -13.79
C ASP A 128 -11.39 -2.57 -14.69
N SER A 129 -11.89 -3.77 -15.02
CA SER A 129 -13.14 -3.93 -15.79
C SER A 129 -14.38 -3.44 -15.05
N MET A 130 -14.36 -3.43 -13.70
CA MET A 130 -15.45 -2.94 -12.85
C MET A 130 -15.40 -1.42 -12.61
N ALA A 131 -14.32 -0.76 -13.05
CA ALA A 131 -14.17 0.68 -12.94
C ALA A 131 -15.01 1.41 -14.00
N SER A 132 -15.40 2.63 -13.68
CA SER A 132 -16.19 3.51 -14.56
C SER A 132 -15.41 4.79 -14.89
N GLY A 133 -15.84 5.49 -15.95
CA GLY A 133 -15.24 6.72 -16.43
C GLY A 133 -14.54 6.55 -17.78
N SER A 134 -14.88 7.39 -18.76
CA SER A 134 -14.31 7.32 -20.12
C SER A 134 -12.92 7.94 -20.21
N THR A 135 -12.71 9.05 -19.53
CA THR A 135 -11.43 9.81 -19.57
C THR A 135 -10.56 9.49 -18.36
N PHE A 136 -11.17 9.36 -17.18
CA PHE A 136 -10.49 9.05 -15.93
C PHE A 136 -11.20 7.87 -15.26
N LYS A 137 -10.67 6.68 -15.48
CA LYS A 137 -11.18 5.47 -14.85
C LYS A 137 -10.99 5.52 -13.34
N GLU A 138 -12.06 5.22 -12.60
CA GLU A 138 -12.02 5.04 -11.15
C GLU A 138 -12.93 3.87 -10.75
N ILE A 139 -12.44 3.01 -9.87
CA ILE A 139 -13.29 2.03 -9.19
C ILE A 139 -13.93 2.67 -7.96
N SER A 140 -15.25 2.68 -7.91
CA SER A 140 -16.00 3.20 -6.77
C SER A 140 -15.88 2.30 -5.54
N GLY A 141 -16.12 2.86 -4.35
CA GLY A 141 -16.15 2.06 -3.12
C GLY A 141 -17.18 0.94 -3.15
N THR A 142 -18.33 1.17 -3.77
CA THR A 142 -19.38 0.15 -3.95
C THR A 142 -18.92 -0.96 -4.90
N ALA A 143 -18.31 -0.62 -6.03
CA ALA A 143 -17.76 -1.61 -6.95
C ALA A 143 -16.66 -2.43 -6.26
N MET A 144 -15.72 -1.77 -5.56
CA MET A 144 -14.65 -2.45 -4.83
C MET A 144 -15.18 -3.43 -3.78
N LYS A 145 -16.22 -3.06 -3.01
CA LYS A 145 -16.88 -3.96 -2.05
C LYS A 145 -17.45 -5.21 -2.70
N ASN A 146 -17.95 -5.09 -3.93
CA ASN A 146 -18.62 -6.17 -4.67
C ASN A 146 -17.68 -6.98 -5.58
N VAL A 147 -16.37 -6.73 -5.57
CA VAL A 147 -15.41 -7.56 -6.30
C VAL A 147 -15.58 -9.02 -5.85
N PRO A 148 -15.89 -9.95 -6.76
CA PRO A 148 -16.09 -11.35 -6.40
C PRO A 148 -14.75 -11.96 -5.96
N VAL A 149 -14.78 -12.73 -4.88
CA VAL A 149 -13.59 -13.37 -4.31
C VAL A 149 -13.89 -14.82 -3.95
N LEU A 150 -12.94 -15.70 -4.22
CA LEU A 150 -12.99 -17.08 -3.76
C LEU A 150 -12.36 -17.14 -2.37
N ILE A 151 -13.12 -17.51 -1.36
CA ILE A 151 -12.68 -17.52 0.04
C ILE A 151 -12.33 -18.94 0.43
N PRO A 152 -11.04 -19.26 0.65
CA PRO A 152 -10.61 -20.56 1.15
C PRO A 152 -11.14 -20.86 2.55
N ASP A 153 -11.10 -22.13 2.95
CA ASP A 153 -11.34 -22.53 4.34
C ASP A 153 -10.27 -21.96 5.29
N ASP A 154 -10.60 -21.84 6.58
CA ASP A 154 -9.73 -21.24 7.60
C ASP A 154 -8.37 -21.94 7.72
N LYS A 155 -8.32 -23.26 7.53
CA LYS A 155 -7.08 -24.04 7.61
C LYS A 155 -6.15 -23.70 6.46
N THR A 156 -6.69 -23.55 5.24
CA THR A 156 -5.93 -23.15 4.05
C THR A 156 -5.44 -21.72 4.18
N LEU A 157 -6.30 -20.78 4.63
CA LEU A 157 -5.92 -19.39 4.87
C LEU A 157 -4.80 -19.28 5.92
N SER A 158 -4.92 -19.99 7.05
CA SER A 158 -3.90 -19.97 8.10
C SER A 158 -2.55 -20.49 7.60
N LYS A 159 -2.52 -21.58 6.85
CA LYS A 159 -1.28 -22.11 6.25
C LYS A 159 -0.67 -21.12 5.26
N PHE A 160 -1.49 -20.52 4.41
CA PHE A 160 -1.04 -19.51 3.45
C PHE A 160 -0.47 -18.29 4.16
N GLN A 161 -1.13 -17.79 5.20
CA GLN A 161 -0.67 -16.63 5.98
C GLN A 161 0.70 -16.92 6.63
N ILE A 162 0.87 -18.06 7.30
CA ILE A 162 2.14 -18.45 7.93
C ILE A 162 3.27 -18.49 6.90
N MET A 163 3.02 -19.09 5.73
CA MET A 163 4.00 -19.20 4.67
C MET A 163 4.39 -17.81 4.12
N CYS A 164 3.41 -16.94 3.93
CA CYS A 164 3.62 -15.59 3.43
C CYS A 164 4.28 -14.67 4.48
N GLU A 165 3.98 -14.81 5.76
CA GLU A 165 4.58 -13.99 6.82
C GLU A 165 6.10 -14.06 6.82
N THR A 166 6.67 -15.27 6.71
CA THR A 166 8.12 -15.44 6.62
C THR A 166 8.71 -14.72 5.40
N LEU A 167 8.11 -14.94 4.22
CA LEU A 167 8.56 -14.32 2.98
C LEU A 167 8.39 -12.81 2.98
N PHE A 168 7.27 -12.31 3.50
CA PHE A 168 6.97 -10.88 3.57
C PHE A 168 7.88 -10.17 4.57
N SER A 169 8.16 -10.78 5.72
CA SER A 169 9.11 -10.23 6.70
C SER A 169 10.52 -10.14 6.12
N GLN A 170 10.97 -11.17 5.41
CA GLN A 170 12.26 -11.13 4.73
C GLN A 170 12.29 -10.07 3.63
N GLN A 171 11.24 -9.96 2.84
CA GLN A 171 11.14 -8.91 1.83
C GLN A 171 11.16 -7.51 2.44
N GLU A 172 10.44 -7.29 3.55
CA GLU A 172 10.45 -6.00 4.26
C GLU A 172 11.85 -5.61 4.75
N LEU A 173 12.60 -6.57 5.28
CA LEU A 173 14.00 -6.35 5.69
C LEU A 173 14.87 -5.95 4.50
N LEU A 174 14.79 -6.68 3.39
CA LEU A 174 15.56 -6.39 2.17
C LEU A 174 15.17 -5.04 1.54
N GLU A 175 13.89 -4.68 1.54
CA GLU A 175 13.44 -3.37 1.06
C GLU A 175 13.97 -2.23 1.94
N ASN A 176 14.06 -2.42 3.26
CA ASN A 176 14.67 -1.44 4.17
C ASN A 176 16.17 -1.32 3.92
N GLU A 177 16.88 -2.43 3.75
CA GLU A 177 18.31 -2.45 3.45
C GLU A 177 18.60 -1.74 2.13
N ASN A 178 17.85 -2.02 1.07
CA ASN A 178 17.96 -1.35 -0.21
C ASN A 178 17.77 0.17 -0.10
N ARG A 179 16.81 0.63 0.72
CA ARG A 179 16.62 2.07 0.97
C ARG A 179 17.83 2.69 1.67
N ASN A 180 18.37 2.02 2.68
CA ASN A 180 19.56 2.49 3.39
C ASN A 180 20.79 2.55 2.47
N LEU A 181 21.03 1.50 1.66
CA LEU A 181 22.11 1.45 0.69
C LEU A 181 21.97 2.54 -0.38
N SER A 182 20.75 2.80 -0.87
CA SER A 182 20.48 3.89 -1.79
C SER A 182 20.77 5.25 -1.17
N ALA A 183 20.34 5.50 0.07
CA ALA A 183 20.63 6.75 0.78
C ALA A 183 22.14 6.95 1.01
N ILE A 184 22.88 5.90 1.36
CA ILE A 184 24.34 5.93 1.52
C ILE A 184 24.98 6.27 0.17
N ARG A 185 24.61 5.56 -0.91
CA ARG A 185 25.12 5.84 -2.27
C ARG A 185 24.89 7.30 -2.66
N ASP A 186 23.65 7.80 -2.50
CA ASP A 186 23.26 9.14 -2.90
C ASP A 186 23.94 10.24 -2.06
N THR A 187 24.35 9.90 -0.83
CA THR A 187 25.14 10.78 0.03
C THR A 187 26.64 10.77 -0.35
N LEU A 188 27.18 9.59 -0.68
CA LEU A 188 28.62 9.44 -0.93
C LEU A 188 29.01 9.81 -2.37
N LEU A 189 28.17 9.51 -3.35
CA LEU A 189 28.51 9.73 -4.76
C LEU A 189 28.87 11.19 -5.09
N PRO A 190 28.12 12.22 -4.63
CA PRO A 190 28.50 13.61 -4.83
C PRO A 190 29.83 13.95 -4.18
N LYS A 191 30.11 13.43 -2.98
CA LYS A 191 31.36 13.69 -2.24
C LYS A 191 32.59 13.06 -2.89
N LEU A 192 32.42 11.91 -3.54
CA LEU A 192 33.46 11.27 -4.32
C LEU A 192 33.73 12.03 -5.61
N THR A 193 32.66 12.47 -6.31
CA THR A 193 32.80 13.16 -7.61
C THR A 193 33.35 14.59 -7.50
N ASN A 194 33.16 15.26 -6.36
CA ASN A 194 33.72 16.60 -6.10
C ASN A 194 35.04 16.58 -5.32
N GLY A 195 35.60 15.38 -5.01
CA GLY A 195 36.89 15.22 -4.36
C GLY A 195 36.90 15.49 -2.84
N GLU A 196 35.73 15.56 -2.19
CA GLU A 196 35.64 15.68 -0.72
C GLU A 196 36.05 14.39 0.00
N ILE A 197 35.91 13.25 -0.67
CA ILE A 197 36.29 11.91 -0.17
C ILE A 197 37.17 11.25 -1.20
N GLU A 198 38.33 10.77 -0.77
CA GLU A 198 39.21 9.92 -1.59
C GLU A 198 38.97 8.45 -1.24
N VAL A 199 38.97 7.59 -2.25
CA VAL A 199 38.99 6.13 -2.06
C VAL A 199 40.45 5.70 -2.14
N GLU A 200 41.04 5.25 -1.03
CA GLU A 200 42.34 4.59 -1.08
C GLU A 200 42.21 3.33 -1.98
N GLY A 201 42.79 3.41 -3.17
CA GLY A 201 42.80 2.32 -4.11
C GLY A 201 43.75 1.23 -3.66
N ASN A 202 43.31 0.21 -2.96
CA ASN A 202 43.95 -1.07 -3.08
C ASN A 202 43.59 -1.63 -4.47
N VAL A 203 44.45 -1.37 -5.41
CA VAL A 203 44.43 -2.04 -6.72
C VAL A 203 44.67 -3.54 -6.45
N LEU A 204 43.62 -4.35 -6.65
CA LEU A 204 43.71 -5.80 -6.71
C LEU A 204 44.44 -6.22 -8.00
#